data_08bae5a9433fee5837ff9b2b80069e8b
#
_entry.id   08bae5a9433fee5837ff9b2b80069e8b
#
_cell.length_a   1.000
_cell.length_b   1.000
_cell.length_c   1.000
_cell.angle_alpha   90.00
_cell.angle_beta   90.00
_cell.angle_gamma   90.00
#
_symmetry.space_group_name_H-M   'P 1'
#
loop_
_entity.id
_entity.type
_entity.pdbx_description
1 polymer ?
#
loop_
_entity_poly.entity_id
_entity_poly.type
_entity_poly.pdbx_seq_one_letter_code
_entity_poly.pdbx_strand_id
1 'polypeptide(L)'
;NDANLAVLAEHAYGAGKGVDNMVYVTVSTGVGGGVLVGGELLLGATGNAGEVGHMTVDVHGDRHNCGNIGCVEIYSSGTGIAHYADAALSGGRDSSLRDVFDECGRVTGRNVVDAARSGDDLALEAMNRAVEALAAGLLSFVHVLNPELIVIGGGVANAGDLLFEPLRAVVYERALPGFGENLRIEPWTLGENVGILGAGEWARRRLRDLPESL
;
A
#
# COMPACT_ATOMS: atom_id res chain seq x y z
N ASN A 1 12.63 -8.72 -4.18
CA ASN A 1 11.48 -7.81 -4.20
C ASN A 1 11.52 -6.92 -2.95
N ASP A 2 11.43 -5.60 -3.11
CA ASP A 2 11.57 -4.62 -2.04
C ASP A 2 10.49 -4.78 -0.95
N ALA A 3 9.26 -5.11 -1.32
CA ALA A 3 8.18 -5.32 -0.38
C ALA A 3 8.37 -6.61 0.45
N ASN A 4 9.00 -7.64 -0.13
CA ASN A 4 9.39 -8.85 0.60
C ASN A 4 10.47 -8.56 1.65
N LEU A 5 11.42 -7.68 1.34
CA LEU A 5 12.39 -7.25 2.33
C LEU A 5 11.72 -6.39 3.41
N ALA A 6 10.79 -5.53 3.03
CA ALA A 6 10.08 -4.68 3.95
C ALA A 6 9.23 -5.46 4.96
N VAL A 7 8.49 -6.50 4.53
CA VAL A 7 7.73 -7.32 5.47
C VAL A 7 8.65 -8.05 6.45
N LEU A 8 9.80 -8.53 6.01
CA LEU A 8 10.79 -9.17 6.89
C LEU A 8 11.36 -8.19 7.92
N ALA A 9 11.65 -6.95 7.50
CA ALA A 9 12.14 -5.92 8.40
C ALA A 9 11.11 -5.55 9.46
N GLU A 10 9.87 -5.24 9.06
CA GLU A 10 8.79 -4.88 9.98
C GLU A 10 8.45 -6.04 10.92
N HIS A 11 8.52 -7.28 10.46
CA HIS A 11 8.36 -8.47 11.30
C HIS A 11 9.46 -8.60 12.35
N ALA A 12 10.72 -8.40 11.97
CA ALA A 12 11.84 -8.62 12.88
C ALA A 12 12.09 -7.44 13.82
N TYR A 13 11.90 -6.21 13.34
CA TYR A 13 12.39 -4.99 14.03
C TYR A 13 11.30 -3.92 14.21
N GLY A 14 10.18 -4.00 13.50
CA GLY A 14 9.16 -2.96 13.43
C GLY A 14 7.80 -3.35 14.02
N ALA A 15 6.74 -2.89 13.38
CA ALA A 15 5.35 -3.04 13.81
C ALA A 15 4.89 -4.50 13.88
N GLY A 16 5.54 -5.41 13.13
CA GLY A 16 5.18 -6.82 13.03
C GLY A 16 5.84 -7.74 14.05
N LYS A 17 6.55 -7.23 15.06
CA LYS A 17 7.18 -8.09 16.08
C LYS A 17 6.18 -9.00 16.77
N GLY A 18 6.45 -10.32 16.70
CA GLY A 18 5.63 -11.35 17.34
C GLY A 18 4.34 -11.65 16.59
N VAL A 19 4.21 -11.25 15.32
CA VAL A 19 3.05 -11.48 14.47
C VAL A 19 3.43 -12.40 13.31
N ASP A 20 2.92 -13.62 13.31
CA ASP A 20 3.30 -14.63 12.32
C ASP A 20 2.55 -14.51 10.98
N ASN A 21 1.35 -13.93 10.98
CA ASN A 21 0.53 -13.76 9.79
C ASN A 21 0.33 -12.27 9.49
N MET A 22 1.13 -11.72 8.61
CA MET A 22 1.07 -10.31 8.29
C MET A 22 1.29 -10.01 6.81
N VAL A 23 0.76 -8.87 6.39
CA VAL A 23 0.97 -8.30 5.05
C VAL A 23 1.64 -6.94 5.20
N TYR A 24 2.66 -6.68 4.41
CA TYR A 24 3.20 -5.34 4.21
C TYR A 24 2.78 -4.83 2.84
N VAL A 25 2.29 -3.61 2.78
CA VAL A 25 1.93 -2.93 1.53
C VAL A 25 2.69 -1.62 1.44
N THR A 26 3.50 -1.45 0.41
CA THR A 26 4.10 -0.16 0.10
C THR A 26 3.20 0.60 -0.86
N VAL A 27 2.82 1.83 -0.51
CA VAL A 27 2.08 2.75 -1.38
C VAL A 27 2.95 3.99 -1.62
N SER A 28 3.58 4.01 -2.79
CA SER A 28 4.54 5.05 -3.17
C SER A 28 4.26 5.49 -4.62
N THR A 29 5.27 5.56 -5.50
CA THR A 29 5.08 5.76 -6.96
C THR A 29 4.20 4.67 -7.56
N GLY A 30 4.34 3.43 -7.05
CA GLY A 30 3.49 2.28 -7.33
C GLY A 30 2.94 1.69 -6.04
N VAL A 31 2.35 0.47 -6.15
CA VAL A 31 1.85 -0.32 -5.02
C VAL A 31 2.46 -1.72 -5.10
N GLY A 32 3.17 -2.11 -4.04
CA GLY A 32 3.75 -3.45 -3.91
C GLY A 32 3.35 -4.10 -2.59
N GLY A 33 3.52 -5.43 -2.48
CA GLY A 33 3.23 -6.16 -1.26
C GLY A 33 4.21 -7.27 -0.94
N GLY A 34 4.31 -7.59 0.35
CA GLY A 34 5.02 -8.75 0.88
C GLY A 34 4.18 -9.43 1.95
N VAL A 35 4.22 -10.75 2.01
CA VAL A 35 3.31 -11.56 2.85
C VAL A 35 4.11 -12.53 3.69
N LEU A 36 3.80 -12.61 4.98
CA LEU A 36 4.24 -13.65 5.90
C LEU A 36 3.04 -14.52 6.31
N VAL A 37 3.22 -15.82 6.26
CA VAL A 37 2.26 -16.81 6.76
C VAL A 37 3.01 -17.77 7.68
N GLY A 38 2.59 -17.87 8.94
CA GLY A 38 3.28 -18.68 9.94
C GLY A 38 4.74 -18.23 10.18
N GLY A 39 5.01 -16.93 10.07
CA GLY A 39 6.37 -16.36 10.21
C GLY A 39 7.28 -16.51 8.98
N GLU A 40 6.82 -17.22 7.95
CA GLU A 40 7.59 -17.50 6.73
C GLU A 40 7.13 -16.65 5.55
N LEU A 41 8.10 -16.23 4.73
CA LEU A 41 7.81 -15.40 3.56
C LEU A 41 7.11 -16.20 2.47
N LEU A 42 5.93 -15.74 2.06
CA LEU A 42 5.18 -16.31 0.95
C LEU A 42 5.80 -15.85 -0.38
N LEU A 43 6.57 -16.71 -1.01
CA LEU A 43 7.22 -16.41 -2.29
C LEU A 43 6.38 -16.82 -3.51
N GLY A 44 5.53 -17.84 -3.36
CA GLY A 44 4.84 -18.45 -4.48
C GLY A 44 5.80 -19.24 -5.39
N ALA A 45 5.29 -19.70 -6.51
CA ALA A 45 6.03 -20.59 -7.42
C ALA A 45 7.25 -19.92 -8.09
N THR A 46 7.19 -18.59 -8.31
CA THR A 46 8.22 -17.83 -9.07
C THR A 46 8.83 -16.68 -8.27
N GLY A 47 8.52 -16.55 -6.98
CA GLY A 47 9.00 -15.47 -6.14
C GLY A 47 8.17 -14.17 -6.21
N ASN A 48 7.03 -14.17 -6.91
CA ASN A 48 6.21 -13.00 -7.18
C ASN A 48 4.87 -12.99 -6.40
N ALA A 49 4.74 -13.75 -5.33
CA ALA A 49 3.55 -13.66 -4.49
C ALA A 49 3.49 -12.30 -3.78
N GLY A 50 2.27 -11.80 -3.55
CA GLY A 50 2.06 -10.54 -2.85
C GLY A 50 1.92 -9.31 -3.74
N GLU A 51 1.78 -9.46 -5.05
CA GLU A 51 1.63 -8.36 -6.02
C GLU A 51 0.25 -7.67 -5.91
N VAL A 52 -0.02 -7.06 -4.74
CA VAL A 52 -1.30 -6.41 -4.41
C VAL A 52 -1.66 -5.28 -5.35
N GLY A 53 -0.66 -4.53 -5.83
CA GLY A 53 -0.86 -3.41 -6.74
C GLY A 53 -1.48 -3.81 -8.08
N HIS A 54 -1.32 -5.08 -8.47
CA HIS A 54 -1.84 -5.61 -9.74
C HIS A 54 -3.17 -6.37 -9.61
N MET A 55 -3.74 -6.42 -8.41
CA MET A 55 -5.08 -6.98 -8.23
C MET A 55 -6.13 -6.05 -8.85
N THR A 56 -7.10 -6.64 -9.59
CA THR A 56 -8.23 -5.89 -10.15
C THR A 56 -9.22 -5.54 -9.05
N VAL A 57 -9.49 -4.26 -8.87
CA VAL A 57 -10.53 -3.73 -7.97
C VAL A 57 -11.65 -3.03 -8.73
N ASP A 58 -11.45 -2.79 -10.02
CA ASP A 58 -12.47 -2.27 -10.93
C ASP A 58 -12.42 -3.02 -12.26
N VAL A 59 -13.38 -3.91 -12.49
CA VAL A 59 -13.44 -4.74 -13.71
C VAL A 59 -13.73 -3.93 -14.98
N HIS A 60 -14.18 -2.69 -14.84
CA HIS A 60 -14.46 -1.75 -15.94
C HIS A 60 -13.47 -0.58 -15.95
N GLY A 61 -12.45 -0.62 -15.10
CA GLY A 61 -11.45 0.42 -14.96
C GLY A 61 -10.45 0.50 -16.12
N ASP A 62 -9.51 1.42 -15.98
CA ASP A 62 -8.48 1.64 -16.98
C ASP A 62 -7.50 0.47 -17.11
N ARG A 63 -6.94 0.31 -18.32
CA ARG A 63 -5.87 -0.65 -18.57
C ARG A 63 -4.58 -0.16 -17.91
N HIS A 64 -3.99 -1.01 -17.09
CA HIS A 64 -2.70 -0.77 -16.45
C HIS A 64 -1.52 -1.18 -17.36
N ASN A 65 -0.35 -0.61 -17.13
CA ASN A 65 0.88 -0.92 -17.88
C ASN A 65 1.33 -2.39 -17.75
N CYS A 66 0.93 -3.09 -16.69
CA CYS A 66 1.15 -4.53 -16.54
C CYS A 66 0.28 -5.39 -17.49
N GLY A 67 -0.64 -4.78 -18.23
CA GLY A 67 -1.57 -5.44 -19.14
C GLY A 67 -2.93 -5.78 -18.53
N ASN A 68 -3.08 -5.72 -17.21
CA ASN A 68 -4.34 -5.96 -16.49
C ASN A 68 -5.24 -4.70 -16.49
N ILE A 69 -6.47 -4.84 -16.02
CA ILE A 69 -7.50 -3.78 -15.97
C ILE A 69 -7.84 -3.48 -14.51
N GLY A 70 -8.01 -2.19 -14.19
CA GLY A 70 -8.50 -1.73 -12.90
C GLY A 70 -7.65 -2.15 -11.71
N CYS A 71 -6.32 -2.16 -11.87
CA CYS A 71 -5.39 -2.48 -10.80
C CYS A 71 -5.47 -1.51 -9.62
N VAL A 72 -5.28 -1.99 -8.40
CA VAL A 72 -5.15 -1.15 -7.18
C VAL A 72 -4.20 0.04 -7.42
N GLU A 73 -3.07 -0.21 -8.07
CA GLU A 73 -2.01 0.78 -8.29
C GLU A 73 -2.49 2.00 -9.08
N ILE A 74 -3.37 1.82 -10.09
CA ILE A 74 -3.93 2.93 -10.89
C ILE A 74 -4.62 3.96 -10.00
N TYR A 75 -5.26 3.51 -8.94
CA TYR A 75 -6.09 4.35 -8.08
C TYR A 75 -5.35 4.83 -6.83
N SER A 76 -4.54 3.95 -6.22
CA SER A 76 -4.05 4.14 -4.86
C SER A 76 -2.59 4.57 -4.78
N SER A 77 -1.80 4.41 -5.86
CA SER A 77 -0.42 4.90 -5.87
C SER A 77 -0.36 6.43 -5.87
N GLY A 78 0.78 6.99 -5.44
CA GLY A 78 1.00 8.43 -5.54
C GLY A 78 0.91 8.96 -6.97
N THR A 79 1.30 8.13 -7.96
CA THR A 79 1.12 8.44 -9.39
C THR A 79 -0.35 8.42 -9.79
N GLY A 80 -1.12 7.42 -9.32
CA GLY A 80 -2.55 7.30 -9.60
C GLY A 80 -3.37 8.44 -9.01
N ILE A 81 -3.08 8.80 -7.75
CA ILE A 81 -3.69 9.94 -7.05
C ILE A 81 -3.42 11.25 -7.82
N ALA A 82 -2.16 11.47 -8.22
CA ALA A 82 -1.79 12.64 -9.00
C ALA A 82 -2.47 12.68 -10.37
N HIS A 83 -2.51 11.55 -11.07
CA HIS A 83 -3.14 11.44 -12.40
C HIS A 83 -4.63 11.77 -12.35
N TYR A 84 -5.34 11.34 -11.32
CA TYR A 84 -6.74 11.70 -11.13
C TYR A 84 -6.92 13.22 -10.98
N ALA A 85 -6.10 13.86 -10.14
CA ALA A 85 -6.14 15.31 -9.96
C ALA A 85 -5.79 16.07 -11.25
N ASP A 86 -4.75 15.64 -11.97
CA ASP A 86 -4.34 16.22 -13.26
C ASP A 86 -5.47 16.17 -14.30
N ALA A 87 -6.17 15.04 -14.40
CA ALA A 87 -7.29 14.88 -15.32
C ALA A 87 -8.44 15.83 -14.97
N ALA A 88 -8.79 15.96 -13.69
CA ALA A 88 -9.83 16.86 -13.23
C ALA A 88 -9.47 18.34 -13.46
N LEU A 89 -8.21 18.71 -13.17
CA LEU A 89 -7.69 20.06 -13.42
C LEU A 89 -7.69 20.39 -14.93
N SER A 90 -7.28 19.45 -15.77
CA SER A 90 -7.33 19.61 -17.22
C SER A 90 -8.76 19.79 -17.73
N GLY A 91 -9.74 19.17 -17.06
CA GLY A 91 -11.18 19.34 -17.30
C GLY A 91 -11.78 20.64 -16.76
N GLY A 92 -10.97 21.51 -16.14
CA GLY A 92 -11.41 22.82 -15.63
C GLY A 92 -11.98 22.77 -14.21
N ARG A 93 -11.77 21.68 -13.45
CA ARG A 93 -12.16 21.59 -12.04
C ARG A 93 -11.43 22.65 -11.21
N ASP A 94 -12.15 23.34 -10.33
CA ASP A 94 -11.57 24.29 -9.38
C ASP A 94 -10.88 23.56 -8.22
N SER A 95 -9.68 24.04 -7.83
CA SER A 95 -8.88 23.47 -6.75
C SER A 95 -7.69 24.38 -6.42
N SER A 96 -7.23 24.33 -5.19
CA SER A 96 -5.98 24.97 -4.74
C SER A 96 -4.72 24.40 -5.45
N LEU A 97 -4.85 23.27 -6.13
CA LEU A 97 -3.78 22.66 -6.95
C LEU A 97 -3.58 23.37 -8.29
N ARG A 98 -4.47 24.31 -8.66
CA ARG A 98 -4.46 24.97 -9.97
C ARG A 98 -3.13 25.67 -10.28
N ASP A 99 -2.60 26.43 -9.34
CA ASP A 99 -1.38 27.19 -9.54
C ASP A 99 -0.18 26.25 -9.84
N VAL A 100 -0.05 25.16 -9.08
CA VAL A 100 0.99 24.15 -9.31
C VAL A 100 0.81 23.45 -10.65
N PHE A 101 -0.43 23.14 -11.02
CA PHE A 101 -0.73 22.51 -12.30
C PHE A 101 -0.41 23.43 -13.48
N ASP A 102 -0.76 24.70 -13.41
CA ASP A 102 -0.53 25.68 -14.49
C ASP A 102 0.96 25.99 -14.64
N GLU A 103 1.74 25.99 -13.54
CA GLU A 103 3.19 26.20 -13.57
C GLU A 103 3.96 24.97 -14.09
N CYS A 104 3.61 23.77 -13.60
CA CYS A 104 4.39 22.53 -13.79
C CYS A 104 3.79 21.58 -14.84
N GLY A 105 2.56 21.83 -15.32
CA GLY A 105 1.81 20.96 -16.22
C GLY A 105 1.27 19.68 -15.57
N ARG A 106 1.54 19.48 -14.27
CA ARG A 106 1.10 18.32 -13.48
C ARG A 106 1.24 18.60 -11.98
N VAL A 107 0.50 17.83 -11.19
CA VAL A 107 0.70 17.75 -9.74
C VAL A 107 1.36 16.42 -9.34
N THR A 108 1.81 16.32 -8.10
CA THR A 108 2.33 15.09 -7.48
C THR A 108 1.37 14.58 -6.42
N GLY A 109 1.46 13.29 -6.05
CA GLY A 109 0.70 12.75 -4.93
C GLY A 109 0.92 13.52 -3.63
N ARG A 110 2.14 14.08 -3.42
CA ARG A 110 2.42 14.95 -2.27
C ARG A 110 1.61 16.24 -2.33
N ASN A 111 1.56 16.91 -3.48
CA ASN A 111 0.73 18.12 -3.63
C ASN A 111 -0.74 17.83 -3.30
N VAL A 112 -1.27 16.68 -3.77
CA VAL A 112 -2.64 16.28 -3.50
C VAL A 112 -2.85 16.03 -2.00
N VAL A 113 -1.96 15.32 -1.31
CA VAL A 113 -2.04 15.09 0.14
C VAL A 113 -2.01 16.41 0.92
N ASP A 114 -1.13 17.35 0.52
CA ASP A 114 -1.01 18.64 1.21
C ASP A 114 -2.25 19.52 0.98
N ALA A 115 -2.82 19.51 -0.22
CA ALA A 115 -4.08 20.19 -0.52
C ALA A 115 -5.27 19.56 0.23
N ALA A 116 -5.33 18.23 0.32
CA ALA A 116 -6.36 17.52 1.08
C ALA A 116 -6.32 17.87 2.58
N ARG A 117 -5.12 17.99 3.16
CA ARG A 117 -4.95 18.47 4.54
C ARG A 117 -5.50 19.88 4.76
N SER A 118 -5.48 20.69 3.71
CA SER A 118 -6.01 22.07 3.74
C SER A 118 -7.49 22.13 3.40
N GLY A 119 -8.16 21.00 3.17
CA GLY A 119 -9.59 20.90 2.90
C GLY A 119 -9.98 21.12 1.45
N ASP A 120 -9.07 20.96 0.50
CA ASP A 120 -9.38 21.05 -0.93
C ASP A 120 -10.29 19.89 -1.39
N ASP A 121 -11.44 20.22 -1.97
CA ASP A 121 -12.45 19.22 -2.34
C ASP A 121 -11.97 18.22 -3.38
N LEU A 122 -11.23 18.66 -4.41
CA LEU A 122 -10.68 17.77 -5.42
C LEU A 122 -9.62 16.83 -4.84
N ALA A 123 -8.78 17.36 -3.97
CA ALA A 123 -7.74 16.57 -3.33
C ALA A 123 -8.35 15.53 -2.36
N LEU A 124 -9.38 15.89 -1.60
CA LEU A 124 -10.12 14.96 -0.75
C LEU A 124 -10.81 13.86 -1.57
N GLU A 125 -11.41 14.22 -2.70
CA GLU A 125 -12.03 13.25 -3.63
C GLU A 125 -10.98 12.26 -4.17
N ALA A 126 -9.79 12.75 -4.59
CA ALA A 126 -8.70 11.92 -5.04
C ALA A 126 -8.21 10.94 -3.95
N MET A 127 -8.08 11.43 -2.71
CA MET A 127 -7.69 10.58 -1.57
C MET A 127 -8.75 9.54 -1.23
N ASN A 128 -10.04 9.91 -1.22
CA ASN A 128 -11.13 8.97 -0.95
C ASN A 128 -11.18 7.86 -2.01
N ARG A 129 -10.99 8.20 -3.29
CA ARG A 129 -10.90 7.21 -4.37
C ARG A 129 -9.74 6.23 -4.16
N ALA A 130 -8.59 6.75 -3.75
CA ALA A 130 -7.42 5.93 -3.45
C ALA A 130 -7.66 4.98 -2.27
N VAL A 131 -8.31 5.46 -1.21
CA VAL A 131 -8.69 4.67 -0.04
C VAL A 131 -9.64 3.54 -0.42
N GLU A 132 -10.68 3.81 -1.19
CA GLU A 132 -11.66 2.79 -1.60
C GLU A 132 -11.00 1.66 -2.41
N ALA A 133 -10.14 2.00 -3.37
CA ALA A 133 -9.44 1.02 -4.17
C ALA A 133 -8.43 0.21 -3.33
N LEU A 134 -7.67 0.87 -2.45
CA LEU A 134 -6.74 0.19 -1.55
C LEU A 134 -7.49 -0.74 -0.61
N ALA A 135 -8.60 -0.29 -0.01
CA ALA A 135 -9.45 -1.10 0.86
C ALA A 135 -9.96 -2.36 0.16
N ALA A 136 -10.42 -2.25 -1.09
CA ALA A 136 -10.88 -3.39 -1.88
C ALA A 136 -9.75 -4.43 -2.10
N GLY A 137 -8.53 -3.96 -2.39
CA GLY A 137 -7.35 -4.81 -2.49
C GLY A 137 -7.01 -5.49 -1.15
N LEU A 138 -7.00 -4.71 -0.05
CA LEU A 138 -6.71 -5.25 1.29
C LEU A 138 -7.77 -6.28 1.74
N LEU A 139 -9.05 -6.04 1.47
CA LEU A 139 -10.14 -6.99 1.77
C LEU A 139 -9.92 -8.34 1.07
N SER A 140 -9.36 -8.35 -0.13
CA SER A 140 -9.02 -9.60 -0.80
C SER A 140 -7.95 -10.37 -0.04
N PHE A 141 -6.91 -9.71 0.50
CA PHE A 141 -5.93 -10.34 1.39
C PHE A 141 -6.55 -10.79 2.72
N VAL A 142 -7.40 -9.95 3.32
CA VAL A 142 -8.10 -10.29 4.56
C VAL A 142 -8.88 -11.60 4.40
N HIS A 143 -9.65 -11.72 3.32
CA HIS A 143 -10.48 -12.91 3.10
C HIS A 143 -9.70 -14.15 2.64
N VAL A 144 -8.53 -13.99 2.01
CA VAL A 144 -7.73 -15.12 1.52
C VAL A 144 -6.70 -15.61 2.55
N LEU A 145 -6.07 -14.67 3.28
CA LEU A 145 -4.95 -14.98 4.16
C LEU A 145 -5.28 -14.87 5.64
N ASN A 146 -6.37 -14.16 6.00
CA ASN A 146 -6.77 -13.87 7.37
C ASN A 146 -5.58 -13.35 8.24
N PRO A 147 -4.92 -12.25 7.86
CA PRO A 147 -3.76 -11.76 8.57
C PRO A 147 -4.15 -11.11 9.90
N GLU A 148 -3.23 -11.11 10.86
CA GLU A 148 -3.34 -10.40 12.14
C GLU A 148 -2.97 -8.93 12.02
N LEU A 149 -2.11 -8.61 11.03
CA LEU A 149 -1.57 -7.28 10.84
C LEU A 149 -1.37 -6.97 9.36
N ILE A 150 -1.80 -5.77 8.95
CA ILE A 150 -1.42 -5.16 7.68
C ILE A 150 -0.61 -3.91 8.01
N VAL A 151 0.65 -3.86 7.56
CA VAL A 151 1.50 -2.68 7.69
C VAL A 151 1.53 -1.94 6.36
N ILE A 152 1.27 -0.64 6.40
CA ILE A 152 1.29 0.21 5.20
C ILE A 152 2.45 1.19 5.28
N GLY A 153 3.34 1.12 4.30
CA GLY A 153 4.48 2.00 4.15
C GLY A 153 4.48 2.77 2.83
N GLY A 154 5.58 3.44 2.55
CA GLY A 154 5.75 4.24 1.35
C GLY A 154 5.28 5.69 1.50
N GLY A 155 5.51 6.50 0.46
CA GLY A 155 5.29 7.94 0.52
C GLY A 155 3.85 8.36 0.80
N VAL A 156 2.85 7.60 0.32
CA VAL A 156 1.43 7.89 0.55
C VAL A 156 1.02 7.61 2.00
N ALA A 157 1.69 6.69 2.70
CA ALA A 157 1.45 6.45 4.13
C ALA A 157 1.70 7.71 4.99
N ASN A 158 2.53 8.64 4.51
CA ASN A 158 2.75 9.92 5.18
C ASN A 158 1.52 10.84 5.17
N ALA A 159 0.44 10.48 4.47
CA ALA A 159 -0.84 11.19 4.57
C ALA A 159 -1.44 11.08 5.99
N GLY A 160 -1.01 10.08 6.79
CA GLY A 160 -1.47 9.91 8.16
C GLY A 160 -2.97 9.61 8.22
N ASP A 161 -3.69 10.29 9.09
CA ASP A 161 -5.11 10.05 9.33
C ASP A 161 -6.00 10.22 8.09
N LEU A 162 -5.58 11.04 7.11
CA LEU A 162 -6.27 11.14 5.81
C LEU A 162 -6.30 9.81 5.03
N LEU A 163 -5.35 8.92 5.28
CA LEU A 163 -5.32 7.59 4.71
C LEU A 163 -5.85 6.54 5.70
N PHE A 164 -5.29 6.50 6.92
CA PHE A 164 -5.48 5.37 7.83
C PHE A 164 -6.87 5.32 8.43
N GLU A 165 -7.47 6.45 8.84
CA GLU A 165 -8.80 6.44 9.45
C GLU A 165 -9.89 5.96 8.48
N PRO A 166 -10.05 6.54 7.27
CA PRO A 166 -11.06 6.05 6.33
C PRO A 166 -10.74 4.63 5.83
N LEU A 167 -9.46 4.26 5.66
CA LEU A 167 -9.08 2.93 5.22
C LEU A 167 -9.49 1.86 6.24
N ARG A 168 -9.20 2.10 7.53
CA ARG A 168 -9.64 1.22 8.62
C ARG A 168 -11.15 1.11 8.68
N ALA A 169 -11.86 2.24 8.59
CA ALA A 169 -13.32 2.26 8.60
C ALA A 169 -13.90 1.38 7.50
N VAL A 170 -13.44 1.54 6.26
CA VAL A 170 -13.93 0.74 5.12
C VAL A 170 -13.59 -0.74 5.26
N VAL A 171 -12.35 -1.07 5.65
CA VAL A 171 -11.93 -2.48 5.76
C VAL A 171 -12.68 -3.17 6.88
N TYR A 172 -12.80 -2.56 8.07
CA TYR A 172 -13.50 -3.18 9.21
C TYR A 172 -15.01 -3.31 8.99
N GLU A 173 -15.63 -2.36 8.29
CA GLU A 173 -17.04 -2.42 7.93
C GLU A 173 -17.34 -3.56 6.95
N ARG A 174 -16.44 -3.79 5.96
CA ARG A 174 -16.68 -4.74 4.86
C ARG A 174 -16.05 -6.10 5.06
N ALA A 175 -15.20 -6.29 6.07
CA ALA A 175 -14.66 -7.60 6.39
C ALA A 175 -15.80 -8.54 6.88
N LEU A 176 -15.73 -9.79 6.45
CA LEU A 176 -16.67 -10.80 6.93
C LEU A 176 -16.54 -10.97 8.45
N PRO A 177 -17.64 -11.28 9.16
CA PRO A 177 -17.59 -11.55 10.58
C PRO A 177 -16.51 -12.58 10.94
N GLY A 178 -15.72 -12.29 11.97
CA GLY A 178 -14.57 -13.11 12.40
C GLY A 178 -13.23 -12.78 11.73
N PHE A 179 -13.20 -12.04 10.62
CA PHE A 179 -11.94 -11.66 9.96
C PHE A 179 -11.37 -10.33 10.46
N GLY A 180 -12.22 -9.37 10.80
CA GLY A 180 -11.79 -8.02 11.24
C GLY A 180 -11.49 -7.89 12.73
N GLU A 181 -11.92 -8.85 13.58
CA GLU A 181 -11.90 -8.72 15.03
C GLU A 181 -10.49 -8.58 15.63
N ASN A 182 -9.50 -9.26 15.03
CA ASN A 182 -8.11 -9.22 15.48
C ASN A 182 -7.19 -8.54 14.47
N LEU A 183 -7.72 -8.07 13.35
CA LEU A 183 -6.93 -7.39 12.33
C LEU A 183 -6.53 -6.00 12.79
N ARG A 184 -5.25 -5.69 12.67
CA ARG A 184 -4.70 -4.35 12.82
C ARG A 184 -4.20 -3.83 11.48
N ILE A 185 -4.45 -2.56 11.20
CA ILE A 185 -3.89 -1.85 10.02
C ILE A 185 -3.06 -0.69 10.56
N GLU A 186 -1.75 -0.78 10.42
CA GLU A 186 -0.79 0.11 11.07
C GLU A 186 0.16 0.76 10.05
N PRO A 187 0.64 1.97 10.33
CA PRO A 187 1.73 2.54 9.56
C PRO A 187 3.03 1.78 9.83
N TRP A 188 3.93 1.78 8.84
CA TRP A 188 5.27 1.28 9.00
C TRP A 188 6.05 2.06 10.08
N THR A 189 7.00 1.38 10.75
CA THR A 189 7.76 1.99 11.83
C THR A 189 9.24 2.20 11.49
N LEU A 190 9.76 1.52 10.49
CA LEU A 190 11.18 1.56 10.13
C LEU A 190 11.53 2.61 9.07
N GLY A 191 10.50 3.21 8.44
CA GLY A 191 10.68 4.25 7.45
C GLY A 191 11.60 3.80 6.30
N GLU A 192 12.43 4.72 5.81
CA GLU A 192 13.33 4.46 4.67
C GLU A 192 14.37 3.37 4.91
N ASN A 193 14.63 3.01 6.17
CA ASN A 193 15.58 1.94 6.53
C ASN A 193 15.02 0.53 6.30
N VAL A 194 13.73 0.39 6.00
CA VAL A 194 13.04 -0.89 5.87
C VAL A 194 13.71 -1.84 4.87
N GLY A 195 14.19 -1.33 3.74
CA GLY A 195 14.85 -2.14 2.70
C GLY A 195 16.18 -2.73 3.16
N ILE A 196 17.03 -1.91 3.79
CA ILE A 196 18.36 -2.34 4.25
C ILE A 196 18.26 -3.32 5.43
N LEU A 197 17.35 -3.05 6.36
CA LEU A 197 17.06 -3.94 7.48
C LEU A 197 16.50 -5.29 7.02
N GLY A 198 15.62 -5.26 6.02
CA GLY A 198 15.05 -6.46 5.42
C GLY A 198 16.08 -7.31 4.69
N ALA A 199 17.00 -6.69 3.97
CA ALA A 199 18.10 -7.40 3.33
C ALA A 199 19.00 -8.10 4.36
N GLY A 200 19.32 -7.43 5.46
CA GLY A 200 20.06 -8.02 6.58
C GLY A 200 19.30 -9.19 7.22
N GLU A 201 17.99 -9.04 7.46
CA GLU A 201 17.15 -10.11 8.03
C GLU A 201 17.02 -11.31 7.09
N TRP A 202 16.87 -11.07 5.78
CA TRP A 202 16.86 -12.13 4.79
C TRP A 202 18.16 -12.94 4.80
N ALA A 203 19.32 -12.26 4.81
CA ALA A 203 20.62 -12.92 4.89
C ALA A 203 20.76 -13.73 6.19
N ARG A 204 20.32 -13.17 7.34
CA ARG A 204 20.35 -13.84 8.64
C ARG A 204 19.50 -15.12 8.66
N ARG A 205 18.30 -15.11 8.07
CA ARG A 205 17.43 -16.29 7.96
C ARG A 205 18.09 -17.36 7.11
N ARG A 206 18.66 -16.99 5.95
CA ARG A 206 19.34 -17.93 5.05
C ARG A 206 20.57 -18.58 5.68
N LEU A 207 21.33 -17.86 6.50
CA LEU A 207 22.49 -18.41 7.21
C LEU A 207 22.10 -19.46 8.26
N ARG A 208 20.92 -19.33 8.88
CA ARG A 208 20.41 -20.34 9.83
C ARG A 208 20.03 -21.66 9.17
N ASP A 209 19.64 -21.61 7.90
CA ASP A 209 19.23 -22.78 7.13
C ASP A 209 20.42 -23.54 6.51
N LEU A 210 21.66 -23.02 6.65
CA LEU A 210 22.86 -23.69 6.20
C LEU A 210 23.24 -24.80 7.19
N PRO A 211 23.63 -26.00 6.70
CA PRO A 211 24.13 -27.06 7.57
C PRO A 211 25.38 -26.59 8.33
N GLU A 212 25.50 -26.98 9.61
CA GLU A 212 26.64 -26.62 10.49
C GLU A 212 28.01 -27.10 10.03
N SER A 213 28.09 -27.78 8.86
CA SER A 213 29.31 -28.32 8.29
C SER A 213 29.75 -27.58 7.03
N LEU A 214 30.40 -26.45 7.21
CA LEU A 214 31.36 -25.88 6.27
C LEU A 214 32.68 -25.60 6.99
#